data_b027b14a8d11e796030a71bb610c4e01
#
_entry.id   b027b14a8d11e796030a71bb610c4e01
#
_cell.length_a   1.000
_cell.length_b   1.000
_cell.length_c   1.000
_cell.angle_alpha   90.00
_cell.angle_beta   90.00
_cell.angle_gamma   90.00
#
_symmetry.space_group_name_H-M   'P 1'
#
loop_
_entity.id
_entity.type
_entity.pdbx_description
1 polymer ?
#
loop_
_entity_poly.entity_id
_entity_poly.type
_entity_poly.pdbx_seq_one_letter_code
_entity_poly.pdbx_strand_id
1 'polypeptide(L)'
;MTGEADFERFRAAVGVPILANMTEFGKSRLLDAKTLENLGVNVVIYPVTLLRLAMHAADTGLTALAEAGTQEGLLDQMQHRRDLYDLLDYESYNTFDTNIFNFRV
;
A
#
# COMPACT_ATOMS: atom_id res chain seq x y z
N MET A 1 -6.94 -13.30 -17.18
CA MET A 1 -8.17 -12.51 -17.43
C MET A 1 -7.76 -11.13 -17.88
N THR A 2 -8.28 -10.66 -19.01
CA THR A 2 -7.86 -9.37 -19.59
C THR A 2 -8.90 -8.25 -19.40
N GLY A 3 -10.13 -8.60 -19.06
CA GLY A 3 -11.23 -7.64 -18.84
C GLY A 3 -12.46 -8.29 -18.21
N GLU A 4 -13.54 -7.52 -18.11
CA GLU A 4 -14.79 -7.88 -17.41
C GLU A 4 -15.40 -9.19 -17.93
N ALA A 5 -15.48 -9.37 -19.25
CA ALA A 5 -16.04 -10.57 -19.85
C ALA A 5 -15.32 -11.88 -19.45
N ASP A 6 -14.04 -11.80 -19.12
CA ASP A 6 -13.29 -12.96 -18.62
C ASP A 6 -13.67 -13.27 -17.16
N PHE A 7 -13.92 -12.25 -16.34
CA PHE A 7 -14.42 -12.43 -14.97
C PHE A 7 -15.82 -13.03 -14.96
N GLU A 8 -16.73 -12.54 -15.82
CA GLU A 8 -18.08 -13.07 -15.96
C GLU A 8 -18.05 -14.57 -16.32
N ARG A 9 -17.28 -14.92 -17.36
CA ARG A 9 -17.14 -16.33 -17.78
C ARG A 9 -16.54 -17.19 -16.67
N PHE A 10 -15.54 -16.70 -15.98
CA PHE A 10 -14.91 -17.41 -14.88
C PHE A 10 -15.87 -17.58 -13.71
N ARG A 11 -16.59 -16.52 -13.33
CA ARG A 11 -17.60 -16.58 -12.26
C ARG A 11 -18.72 -17.60 -12.59
N ALA A 12 -19.16 -17.64 -13.83
CA ALA A 12 -20.18 -18.61 -14.28
C ALA A 12 -19.69 -20.08 -14.20
N ALA A 13 -18.39 -20.28 -14.34
CA ALA A 13 -17.80 -21.62 -14.36
C ALA A 13 -17.43 -22.16 -12.98
N VAL A 14 -17.25 -21.29 -11.96
CA VAL A 14 -16.78 -21.71 -10.62
C VAL A 14 -17.73 -21.23 -9.52
N GLY A 15 -18.01 -22.12 -8.55
CA GLY A 15 -18.87 -21.84 -7.39
C GLY A 15 -18.14 -21.39 -6.13
N VAL A 16 -16.81 -21.24 -6.17
CA VAL A 16 -15.97 -20.91 -5.02
C VAL A 16 -15.65 -19.41 -4.96
N PRO A 17 -15.19 -18.86 -3.82
CA PRO A 17 -14.73 -17.51 -3.74
C PRO A 17 -13.62 -17.20 -4.75
N ILE A 18 -13.72 -16.02 -5.40
CA ILE A 18 -12.76 -15.56 -6.41
C ILE A 18 -11.92 -14.43 -5.82
N LEU A 19 -10.61 -14.55 -6.00
CA LEU A 19 -9.65 -13.48 -5.72
C LEU A 19 -9.22 -12.84 -7.04
N ALA A 20 -9.29 -11.51 -7.13
CA ALA A 20 -8.74 -10.73 -8.22
C ALA A 20 -7.42 -10.06 -7.80
N ASN A 21 -6.41 -10.18 -8.66
CA ASN A 21 -5.12 -9.53 -8.50
C ASN A 21 -5.04 -8.33 -9.44
N MET A 22 -5.11 -7.11 -8.89
CA MET A 22 -5.01 -5.86 -9.62
C MET A 22 -3.58 -5.33 -9.59
N THR A 23 -2.75 -5.89 -10.47
CA THR A 23 -1.34 -5.50 -10.62
C THR A 23 -1.18 -4.50 -11.76
N GLU A 24 -0.52 -3.37 -11.48
CA GLU A 24 -0.22 -2.33 -12.46
C GLU A 24 0.77 -2.83 -13.53
N PHE A 25 0.70 -2.25 -14.72
CA PHE A 25 1.58 -2.54 -15.87
C PHE A 25 1.53 -3.97 -16.38
N GLY A 26 0.51 -4.74 -15.97
CA GLY A 26 0.26 -6.09 -16.47
C GLY A 26 -0.50 -6.07 -17.81
N LYS A 27 -0.90 -7.26 -18.27
CA LYS A 27 -1.70 -7.42 -19.50
C LYS A 27 -3.19 -7.15 -19.27
N SER A 28 -3.63 -7.22 -18.01
CA SER A 28 -5.04 -7.04 -17.64
C SER A 28 -5.37 -5.56 -17.47
N ARG A 29 -6.59 -5.18 -17.89
CA ARG A 29 -7.13 -3.88 -17.54
C ARG A 29 -7.32 -3.79 -16.02
N LEU A 30 -6.99 -2.64 -15.43
CA LEU A 30 -7.32 -2.36 -14.05
C LEU A 30 -8.81 -2.07 -13.93
N LEU A 31 -9.48 -2.81 -13.07
CA LEU A 31 -10.89 -2.64 -12.73
C LEU A 31 -10.99 -2.12 -11.29
N ASP A 32 -11.94 -1.24 -11.04
CA ASP A 32 -12.22 -0.76 -9.70
C ASP A 32 -12.93 -1.82 -8.84
N ALA A 33 -12.89 -1.65 -7.53
CA ALA A 33 -13.43 -2.61 -6.58
C ALA A 33 -14.94 -2.83 -6.75
N LYS A 34 -15.70 -1.79 -7.13
CA LYS A 34 -17.15 -1.89 -7.33
C LYS A 34 -17.49 -2.71 -8.56
N THR A 35 -16.78 -2.50 -9.64
CA THR A 35 -16.89 -3.32 -10.85
C THR A 35 -16.60 -4.79 -10.56
N LEU A 36 -15.51 -5.07 -9.84
CA LEU A 36 -15.13 -6.42 -9.45
C LEU A 36 -16.16 -7.08 -8.52
N GLU A 37 -16.73 -6.33 -7.57
CA GLU A 37 -17.83 -6.81 -6.73
C GLU A 37 -19.05 -7.24 -7.57
N ASN A 38 -19.46 -6.40 -8.52
CA ASN A 38 -20.57 -6.71 -9.42
C ASN A 38 -20.33 -7.94 -10.30
N LEU A 39 -19.05 -8.23 -10.60
CA LEU A 39 -18.62 -9.43 -11.32
C LEU A 39 -18.50 -10.68 -10.42
N GLY A 40 -18.86 -10.56 -9.15
CA GLY A 40 -18.86 -11.66 -8.18
C GLY A 40 -17.47 -12.01 -7.63
N VAL A 41 -16.52 -11.08 -7.67
CA VAL A 41 -15.22 -11.20 -7.00
C VAL A 41 -15.40 -10.97 -5.51
N ASN A 42 -14.76 -11.79 -4.69
CA ASN A 42 -14.89 -11.78 -3.23
C ASN A 42 -13.73 -11.08 -2.54
N VAL A 43 -12.54 -11.12 -3.13
CA VAL A 43 -11.31 -10.52 -2.60
C VAL A 43 -10.56 -9.83 -3.72
N VAL A 44 -10.07 -8.62 -3.48
CA VAL A 44 -9.18 -7.90 -4.40
C VAL A 44 -7.86 -7.64 -3.68
N ILE A 45 -6.75 -7.94 -4.34
CA ILE A 45 -5.41 -7.63 -3.83
C ILE A 45 -4.68 -6.68 -4.78
N TYR A 46 -3.88 -5.80 -4.19
CA TYR A 46 -3.03 -4.82 -4.87
C TYR A 46 -1.57 -5.03 -4.46
N PRO A 47 -0.87 -6.06 -4.98
CA PRO A 47 0.32 -6.63 -4.36
C PRO A 47 1.50 -5.69 -4.21
N VAL A 48 1.68 -4.73 -5.11
CA VAL A 48 2.86 -3.86 -5.15
C VAL A 48 2.52 -2.37 -5.30
N THR A 49 1.26 -2.01 -5.28
CA THR A 49 0.80 -0.63 -5.50
C THR A 49 1.46 0.35 -4.52
N LEU A 50 1.36 0.06 -3.22
CA LEU A 50 1.95 0.92 -2.18
C LEU A 50 3.48 0.93 -2.23
N LEU A 51 4.11 -0.20 -2.51
CA LEU A 51 5.56 -0.27 -2.68
C LEU A 51 6.04 0.62 -3.84
N ARG A 52 5.35 0.56 -4.99
CA ARG A 52 5.69 1.39 -6.16
C ARG A 52 5.52 2.88 -5.87
N LEU A 53 4.45 3.25 -5.17
CA LEU A 53 4.23 4.63 -4.73
C LEU A 53 5.34 5.10 -3.76
N ALA A 54 5.68 4.29 -2.77
CA ALA A 54 6.72 4.61 -1.81
C ALA A 54 8.11 4.73 -2.48
N MET A 55 8.44 3.81 -3.37
CA MET A 55 9.71 3.84 -4.09
C MET A 55 9.83 5.04 -5.04
N HIS A 56 8.75 5.42 -5.72
CA HIS A 56 8.74 6.62 -6.55
C HIS A 56 8.90 7.89 -5.71
N ALA A 57 8.24 7.98 -4.56
CA ALA A 57 8.41 9.10 -3.64
C ALA A 57 9.84 9.18 -3.09
N ALA A 58 10.45 8.03 -2.75
CA ALA A 58 11.84 7.97 -2.30
C ALA A 58 12.83 8.42 -3.39
N ASP A 59 12.66 7.96 -4.63
CA ASP A 59 13.50 8.35 -5.77
C ASP A 59 13.40 9.86 -6.06
N THR A 60 12.18 10.39 -6.07
CA THR A 60 11.92 11.84 -6.22
C THR A 60 12.59 12.62 -5.09
N GLY A 61 12.45 12.17 -3.86
CA GLY A 61 13.05 12.81 -2.68
C GLY A 61 14.58 12.80 -2.73
N LEU A 62 15.20 11.69 -3.11
CA LEU A 62 16.65 11.56 -3.25
C LEU A 62 17.20 12.50 -4.35
N THR A 63 16.50 12.59 -5.47
CA THR A 63 16.87 13.51 -6.57
C THR A 63 16.83 14.96 -6.08
N ALA A 64 15.74 15.37 -5.44
CA ALA A 64 15.60 16.72 -4.90
C ALA A 64 16.67 17.05 -3.85
N LEU A 65 16.99 16.11 -2.95
CA LEU A 65 18.07 16.25 -1.97
C LEU A 65 19.44 16.40 -2.62
N ALA A 66 19.72 15.61 -3.64
CA ALA A 66 21.00 15.69 -4.38
C ALA A 66 21.18 17.02 -5.11
N GLU A 67 20.10 17.58 -5.66
CA GLU A 67 20.13 18.83 -6.40
C GLU A 67 20.14 20.06 -5.47
N ALA A 68 19.30 20.08 -4.44
CA ALA A 68 19.11 21.25 -3.58
C ALA A 68 20.00 21.26 -2.33
N GLY A 69 20.55 20.12 -1.91
CA GLY A 69 21.31 19.97 -0.65
C GLY A 69 20.44 20.16 0.61
N THR A 70 19.12 20.21 0.48
CA THR A 70 18.15 20.40 1.57
C THR A 70 16.83 19.73 1.25
N GLN A 71 16.11 19.29 2.27
CA GLN A 71 14.77 18.72 2.17
C GLN A 71 13.65 19.77 2.31
N GLU A 72 13.96 21.05 2.47
CA GLU A 72 12.98 22.09 2.77
C GLU A 72 11.82 22.15 1.76
N GLY A 73 12.12 21.99 0.46
CA GLY A 73 11.11 21.96 -0.60
C GLY A 73 10.23 20.72 -0.65
N LEU A 74 10.48 19.72 0.21
CA LEU A 74 9.71 18.47 0.26
C LEU A 74 8.76 18.39 1.46
N LEU A 75 8.78 19.37 2.38
CA LEU A 75 8.05 19.29 3.65
C LEU A 75 6.54 19.06 3.46
N ASP A 76 5.94 19.70 2.47
CA ASP A 76 4.51 19.56 2.17
C ASP A 76 4.12 18.17 1.61
N GLN A 77 5.09 17.39 1.17
CA GLN A 77 4.91 16.03 0.67
C GLN A 77 5.19 14.97 1.74
N MET A 78 5.73 15.38 2.88
CA MET A 78 6.08 14.47 3.97
C MET A 78 4.90 14.23 4.88
N GLN A 79 4.75 13.00 5.35
CA GLN A 79 3.89 12.70 6.49
C GLN A 79 4.41 13.45 7.72
N HIS A 80 3.53 14.14 8.43
CA HIS A 80 3.92 14.83 9.66
C HIS A 80 4.41 13.84 10.71
N ARG A 81 5.41 14.25 11.52
CA ARG A 81 6.04 13.38 12.55
C ARG A 81 4.99 12.73 13.46
N ARG A 82 4.01 13.47 13.90
CA ARG A 82 2.95 12.99 14.79
C ARG A 82 2.18 11.84 14.13
N ASP A 83 1.76 12.03 12.89
CA ASP A 83 0.96 11.04 12.17
C ASP A 83 1.77 9.76 11.90
N LEU A 84 3.07 9.89 11.66
CA LEU A 84 3.97 8.75 11.54
C LEU A 84 4.11 7.99 12.87
N TYR A 85 4.24 8.70 13.99
CA TYR A 85 4.35 8.08 15.32
C TYR A 85 3.06 7.36 15.70
N ASP A 86 1.90 7.95 15.41
CA ASP A 86 0.60 7.33 15.64
C ASP A 86 0.44 6.07 14.78
N LEU A 87 0.83 6.12 13.49
CA LEU A 87 0.79 4.97 12.58
C LEU A 87 1.68 3.81 13.03
N LEU A 88 2.86 4.11 13.59
CA LEU A 88 3.83 3.11 14.05
C LEU A 88 3.57 2.65 15.49
N ASP A 89 2.59 3.23 16.19
CA ASP A 89 2.35 3.00 17.62
C ASP A 89 3.62 3.21 18.46
N TYR A 90 4.37 4.30 18.14
CA TYR A 90 5.71 4.55 18.65
C TYR A 90 5.74 4.63 20.19
N GLU A 91 4.72 5.19 20.83
CA GLU A 91 4.64 5.31 22.30
C GLU A 91 4.53 3.96 22.99
N SER A 92 3.88 2.98 22.38
CA SER A 92 3.82 1.64 22.97
C SER A 92 5.20 0.97 23.00
N TYR A 93 6.01 1.17 21.96
CA TYR A 93 7.40 0.70 21.91
C TYR A 93 8.29 1.41 22.95
N ASN A 94 8.18 2.74 23.10
CA ASN A 94 8.88 3.48 24.13
C ASN A 94 8.54 2.98 25.55
N THR A 95 7.25 2.75 25.81
CA THR A 95 6.77 2.22 27.09
C THR A 95 7.31 0.82 27.33
N PHE A 96 7.29 -0.03 26.31
CA PHE A 96 7.84 -1.38 26.38
C PHE A 96 9.34 -1.36 26.73
N ASP A 97 10.14 -0.58 26.03
CA ASP A 97 11.58 -0.44 26.27
C ASP A 97 11.87 0.07 27.69
N THR A 98 11.14 1.11 28.13
CA THR A 98 11.28 1.64 29.48
C THR A 98 11.00 0.57 30.55
N ASN A 99 10.00 -0.26 30.35
CA ASN A 99 9.65 -1.33 31.29
C ASN A 99 10.72 -2.43 31.33
N ILE A 100 11.33 -2.77 30.18
CA ILE A 100 12.45 -3.74 30.15
C ILE A 100 13.66 -3.21 30.91
N PHE A 101 14.07 -1.96 30.70
CA PHE A 101 15.23 -1.37 31.35
C PHE A 101 15.03 -1.13 32.87
N ASN A 102 13.80 -1.00 33.31
CA ASN A 102 13.44 -0.86 34.72
C ASN A 102 13.22 -2.19 35.44
N PHE A 103 13.41 -3.33 34.77
CA PHE A 103 13.28 -4.64 35.38
C PHE A 103 14.41 -4.83 36.42
N ARG A 104 14.05 -4.84 37.71
CA ARG A 104 14.93 -5.21 38.79
C ARG A 104 14.72 -6.67 39.12
N VAL A 105 15.79 -7.46 39.03
CA VAL A 105 15.83 -8.87 39.47
C VAL A 105 15.80 -8.91 41.00
#